data_f50aecc8bf9f6f539c66e232f60c0da4
#
_entry.id   f50aecc8bf9f6f539c66e232f60c0da4
#
_cell.length_a   1.000
_cell.length_b   1.000
_cell.length_c   1.000
_cell.angle_alpha   90.00
_cell.angle_beta   90.00
_cell.angle_gamma   90.00
#
_symmetry.space_group_name_H-M   'P 1'
#
loop_
_entity.id
_entity.type
_entity.pdbx_description
1 polymer ?
#
loop_
_entity_poly.entity_id
_entity_poly.type
_entity_poly.pdbx_seq_one_letter_code
_entity_poly.pdbx_strand_id
1 'polypeptide(L)' 'MIEISLIVATYNRAEQLLVTLSSVAAQQTAPQRWECIIVDNNSSDDTRQRVASFIAEHPDRNIRFHFEPQQGLSH' A
#
# COMPACT_ATOMS: atom_id res chain seq x y z
N MET A 1 -13.71 -13.86 2.89
CA MET A 1 -13.77 -13.53 1.45
C MET A 1 -13.56 -12.03 1.23
N ILE A 2 -12.66 -11.69 0.33
CA ILE A 2 -12.40 -10.29 0.01
C ILE A 2 -13.49 -9.80 -0.95
N GLU A 3 -14.16 -8.73 -0.57
CA GLU A 3 -15.23 -8.14 -1.38
C GLU A 3 -14.81 -6.86 -2.05
N ILE A 4 -13.82 -6.18 -1.50
CA ILE A 4 -13.38 -4.89 -2.01
C ILE A 4 -11.86 -4.90 -2.07
N SER A 5 -11.30 -4.48 -3.20
CA SER A 5 -9.86 -4.30 -3.34
C SER A 5 -9.58 -2.85 -3.67
N LEU A 6 -8.81 -2.19 -2.82
CA LEU A 6 -8.37 -0.82 -3.05
C LEU A 6 -6.93 -0.86 -3.54
N ILE A 7 -6.69 -0.31 -4.72
CA ILE A 7 -5.36 -0.32 -5.32
C ILE A 7 -4.79 1.08 -5.29
N VAL A 8 -3.61 1.22 -4.71
CA VAL A 8 -2.94 2.51 -4.58
C VAL A 8 -1.60 2.43 -5.32
N ALA A 9 -1.46 3.21 -6.37
CA ALA A 9 -0.20 3.30 -7.10
C ALA A 9 0.65 4.42 -6.52
N THR A 10 1.94 4.20 -6.40
CA THR A 10 2.83 5.20 -5.83
C THR A 10 4.17 5.20 -6.56
N TYR A 11 4.82 6.36 -6.53
CA TYR A 11 6.16 6.53 -7.07
C TYR A 11 6.84 7.69 -6.35
N ASN A 12 7.86 7.39 -5.56
CA ASN A 12 8.65 8.40 -4.83
C ASN A 12 7.79 9.37 -4.03
N ARG A 13 6.75 8.85 -3.37
CA ARG A 13 5.83 9.67 -2.58
C ARG A 13 5.55 9.01 -1.23
N ALA A 14 6.62 8.62 -0.55
CA ALA A 14 6.50 7.85 0.68
C ALA A 14 5.64 8.56 1.73
N GLU A 15 5.85 9.86 1.93
CA GLU A 15 5.12 10.58 2.96
C GLU A 15 3.62 10.63 2.67
N GLN A 16 3.26 10.93 1.42
CA GLN A 16 1.86 10.96 1.05
C GLN A 16 1.23 9.58 1.15
N LEU A 17 1.99 8.57 0.76
CA LEU A 17 1.51 7.20 0.83
C LEU A 17 1.22 6.81 2.28
N LEU A 18 2.08 7.18 3.22
CA LEU A 18 1.85 6.82 4.61
C LEU A 18 0.64 7.53 5.19
N VAL A 19 0.37 8.77 4.78
CA VAL A 19 -0.86 9.45 5.18
C VAL A 19 -2.07 8.68 4.67
N THR A 20 -2.03 8.25 3.42
CA THR A 20 -3.11 7.46 2.84
C THR A 20 -3.29 6.15 3.58
N LEU A 21 -2.20 5.46 3.88
CA LEU A 21 -2.26 4.17 4.59
C LEU A 21 -2.83 4.34 6.00
N SER A 22 -2.51 5.44 6.67
CA SER A 22 -3.06 5.70 7.99
C SER A 22 -4.58 5.84 7.92
N SER A 23 -5.07 6.54 6.90
CA SER A 23 -6.52 6.65 6.69
C SER A 23 -7.14 5.29 6.39
N VAL A 24 -6.50 4.51 5.53
CA VAL A 24 -7.02 3.19 5.17
C VAL A 24 -7.10 2.30 6.41
N ALA A 25 -6.04 2.30 7.21
CA ALA A 25 -6.01 1.47 8.42
C ALA A 25 -7.11 1.87 9.39
N ALA A 26 -7.36 3.18 9.52
CA ALA A 26 -8.40 3.66 10.43
C ALA A 26 -9.80 3.27 9.94
N GLN A 27 -9.98 3.15 8.63
CA GLN A 27 -11.29 2.84 8.05
C GLN A 27 -11.54 1.34 7.88
N GLN A 28 -10.50 0.54 8.04
CA GLN A 28 -10.61 -0.88 7.75
C GLN A 28 -11.20 -1.61 8.95
N THR A 29 -12.51 -1.53 9.12
CA THR A 29 -13.21 -2.12 10.26
C THR A 29 -13.47 -3.60 10.08
N ALA A 30 -13.37 -4.11 8.85
CA ALA A 30 -13.57 -5.52 8.56
C ALA A 30 -12.51 -5.96 7.58
N PRO A 31 -11.24 -6.11 8.02
CA PRO A 31 -10.14 -6.37 7.10
C PRO A 31 -10.26 -7.71 6.36
N GLN A 32 -11.07 -8.63 6.87
CA GLN A 32 -11.30 -9.88 6.16
C GLN A 32 -12.19 -9.70 4.93
N ARG A 33 -12.80 -8.53 4.76
CA ARG A 33 -13.73 -8.28 3.67
C ARG A 33 -13.16 -7.37 2.59
N TRP A 34 -12.09 -6.64 2.87
CA TRP A 34 -11.46 -5.82 1.85
C TRP A 34 -9.96 -5.71 2.11
N GLU A 35 -9.24 -5.39 1.06
CA GLU A 35 -7.79 -5.32 1.09
C GLU A 35 -7.31 -4.05 0.42
N CYS A 36 -6.12 -3.61 0.81
CA CYS A 36 -5.42 -2.51 0.17
C CYS A 36 -4.16 -3.07 -0.47
N ILE A 37 -4.01 -2.85 -1.76
CA ILE A 37 -2.83 -3.29 -2.49
C ILE A 37 -2.07 -2.07 -2.95
N ILE A 38 -0.83 -1.93 -2.50
CA ILE A 38 0.03 -0.83 -2.87
C ILE A 38 0.93 -1.30 -3.99
N VAL A 39 0.89 -0.59 -5.11
CA VAL A 39 1.76 -0.89 -6.25
C VAL A 39 2.79 0.22 -6.32
N ASP A 40 4.04 -0.12 -6.04
CA ASP A 40 5.15 0.82 -6.08
C ASP A 40 5.83 0.73 -7.43
N ASN A 41 5.78 1.80 -8.19
CA ASN A 41 6.33 1.84 -9.55
C ASN A 41 7.81 2.21 -9.52
N ASN A 42 8.60 1.34 -8.88
CA ASN A 42 10.07 1.47 -8.86
C ASN A 42 10.54 2.76 -8.19
N SER A 43 10.00 3.04 -7.01
CA SER A 43 10.46 4.19 -6.24
C SER A 43 11.92 4.04 -5.87
N SER A 44 12.65 5.13 -5.94
CA SER A 44 14.06 5.15 -5.56
C SER A 44 14.27 5.69 -4.15
N ASP A 45 13.20 6.16 -3.50
CA ASP A 45 13.28 6.62 -2.11
C ASP A 45 13.08 5.43 -1.17
N ASP A 46 12.81 5.71 0.11
CA ASP A 46 12.64 4.67 1.12
C ASP A 46 11.20 4.17 1.24
N THR A 47 10.40 4.33 0.19
CA THR A 47 9.00 3.94 0.20
C THR A 47 8.80 2.50 0.65
N ARG A 48 9.58 1.58 0.07
CA ARG A 48 9.43 0.16 0.38
C ARG A 48 9.66 -0.14 1.85
N GLN A 49 10.71 0.45 2.41
CA GLN A 49 11.03 0.23 3.81
C GLN A 49 9.97 0.80 4.72
N ARG A 50 9.47 1.99 4.39
CA ARG A 50 8.44 2.63 5.21
C ARG A 50 7.12 1.86 5.17
N VAL A 51 6.75 1.37 3.99
CA VAL A 51 5.53 0.56 3.87
C VAL A 51 5.67 -0.74 4.64
N ALA A 52 6.82 -1.38 4.55
CA ALA A 52 7.06 -2.63 5.28
C ALA A 52 6.92 -2.41 6.79
N SER A 53 7.47 -1.30 7.28
CA SER A 53 7.34 -0.96 8.70
C SER A 53 5.88 -0.72 9.07
N PHE A 54 5.16 0.00 8.22
CA PHE A 54 3.75 0.29 8.49
C PHE A 54 2.95 -1.01 8.58
N ILE A 55 3.16 -1.92 7.64
CA ILE A 55 2.46 -3.20 7.63
C ILE A 55 2.78 -3.99 8.89
N ALA A 56 4.06 -3.98 9.30
CA ALA A 56 4.48 -4.70 10.50
C ALA A 56 3.82 -4.13 11.75
N GLU A 57 3.54 -2.83 11.77
CA GLU A 57 2.90 -2.18 12.91
C GLU A 57 1.39 -2.38 12.92
N HIS A 58 0.82 -2.84 11.81
CA HIS A 58 -0.62 -3.02 11.68
C HIS A 58 -0.93 -4.43 11.18
N PRO A 59 -0.54 -5.47 11.95
CA PRO A 59 -0.68 -6.85 11.47
C PRO A 59 -2.13 -7.30 11.32
N ASP A 60 -3.06 -6.57 11.94
CA ASP A 60 -4.49 -6.90 11.87
C ASP A 60 -5.17 -6.20 10.68
N ARG A 61 -4.41 -5.53 9.85
CA ARG A 61 -4.95 -4.87 8.65
C ARG A 61 -4.54 -5.63 7.41
N ASN A 62 -5.41 -5.62 6.43
CA ASN A 62 -5.17 -6.36 5.19
C ASN A 62 -4.54 -5.43 4.15
N ILE A 63 -3.24 -5.26 4.25
CA ILE A 63 -2.48 -4.37 3.38
C ILE A 63 -1.35 -5.16 2.74
N ARG A 64 -1.27 -5.09 1.41
CA ARG A 64 -0.24 -5.80 0.65
C ARG A 64 0.58 -4.81 -0.15
N PHE A 65 1.83 -5.17 -0.39
CA PHE A 65 2.76 -4.32 -1.12
C PHE A 65 3.32 -5.09 -2.31
N HIS A 66 3.24 -4.47 -3.47
CA HIS A 66 3.80 -5.03 -4.70
C HIS A 66 4.78 -4.03 -5.29
N PHE A 67 6.02 -4.45 -5.51
CA PHE A 67 7.04 -3.62 -6.11
C PHE A 67 7.10 -3.92 -7.60
N GLU A 68 6.88 -2.88 -8.43
CA GLU A 68 6.93 -3.01 -9.88
C GLU A 68 8.20 -2.34 -10.38
N PRO A 69 9.19 -3.11 -10.83
CA PRO A 69 10.47 -2.53 -11.25
C PRO A 69 10.42 -1.79 -12.58
N GLN A 70 9.38 -1.98 -13.37
CA GLN A 70 9.29 -1.33 -14.67
C GLN A 70 8.39 -0.11 -14.59
N GLN A 71 8.98 1.04 -14.79
CA GLN A 71 8.21 2.26 -14.88
C GLN A 71 7.63 2.41 -16.28
N GLY A 72 6.82 3.41 -16.46
CA GLY A 72 6.28 3.72 -17.75
C GLY A 72 5.31 2.68 -18.22
N LEU A 73 4.34 2.47 -17.47
CA LEU A 73 3.40 1.38 -17.64
C LEU A 73 2.48 1.54 -18.82
N SER A 74 2.81 2.43 -19.68
CA SER A 74 2.03 2.68 -20.88
C SER A 74 2.06 1.52 -21.86
N HIS A 75 2.95 0.63 -21.66
CA HIS A 75 3.04 -0.49 -22.56
C HIS A 75 1.90 -1.46 -22.43
#